data_9dc9fc46bee5f6a8db3fa1f2baf896e8
#
_entry.id   9dc9fc46bee5f6a8db3fa1f2baf896e8
#
_cell.length_a   1.000
_cell.length_b   1.000
_cell.length_c   1.000
_cell.angle_alpha   90.00
_cell.angle_beta   90.00
_cell.angle_gamma   90.00
#
_symmetry.space_group_name_H-M   'P 1'
#
loop_
_entity.id
_entity.type
_entity.pdbx_description
1 polymer ?
#
loop_
_entity_poly.entity_id
_entity_poly.type
_entity_poly.pdbx_seq_one_letter_code
_entity_poly.pdbx_strand_id
1 'polypeptide(L)'
;MTKVKEKLEHYLSESNQIIKIYERINKGINKIQKEEKNMVKILSYVSKMNTSQKETKNILGELIKNIKIVFNEEEAKIKFDEYFFSGIQVPKSIEFNDISNHSFKVAWKTDVINLVNININEIKFRVELRKENSNEKFVKIYEGKDKEFLVENLSEDTNYEIRICSIFNDLVGQWCKIEKVKTALIDSKILRESGNEKKFKDLILEWTKCKRMELLYRGTRDGTTSKIFHEKCDQKGPTICLYKNEKDCIFGGYASISWTSDGNTHEAKNSFIFTLTNIHGTEPTKFNNNDSNNVNHHSSRGPCFGNYNDIQVFDDFSSSDCATSFPLNYKDTLGKGKSIFTGDFNNNTTKFKMREIEVFKII
;
A
#
# COMPACT_ATOMS: atom_id res chain seq x y z
N MET A 1 48.00 -0.50 25.37
CA MET A 1 46.95 0.25 26.08
C MET A 1 47.51 1.50 26.79
N THR A 2 48.62 1.45 27.51
CA THR A 2 49.20 2.58 28.25
C THR A 2 49.52 3.78 27.33
N LYS A 3 50.14 3.55 26.16
CA LYS A 3 50.44 4.61 25.17
C LYS A 3 49.20 5.27 24.55
N VAL A 4 48.12 4.52 24.38
CA VAL A 4 46.84 5.08 23.86
C VAL A 4 46.17 5.90 24.94
N LYS A 5 46.27 5.45 26.20
CA LYS A 5 45.73 6.16 27.35
C LYS A 5 46.44 7.49 27.55
N GLU A 6 47.78 7.49 27.49
CA GLU A 6 48.61 8.70 27.60
C GLU A 6 48.34 9.74 26.51
N LYS A 7 48.18 9.29 25.24
CA LYS A 7 47.80 10.18 24.13
C LYS A 7 46.40 10.75 24.29
N LEU A 8 45.45 9.94 24.72
CA LEU A 8 44.08 10.41 24.98
C LEU A 8 44.09 11.47 26.10
N GLU A 9 44.81 11.26 27.17
CA GLU A 9 44.91 12.20 28.28
C GLU A 9 45.50 13.56 27.86
N HIS A 10 46.45 13.59 26.94
CA HIS A 10 47.03 14.83 26.41
C HIS A 10 46.03 15.70 25.63
N TYR A 11 45.19 15.07 24.80
CA TYR A 11 44.18 15.79 24.00
C TYR A 11 42.93 16.17 24.80
N LEU A 12 42.72 15.57 25.97
CA LEU A 12 41.55 15.78 26.79
C LEU A 12 41.57 17.02 27.65
N SER A 13 42.76 17.64 27.80
CA SER A 13 42.91 18.88 28.55
C SER A 13 42.20 20.08 27.89
N GLU A 14 41.83 19.98 26.62
CA GLU A 14 41.29 21.10 25.82
C GLU A 14 39.76 21.09 25.62
N SER A 15 39.05 20.04 25.97
CA SER A 15 37.58 20.01 25.75
C SER A 15 36.80 19.10 26.70
N ASN A 16 35.89 19.67 27.48
CA ASN A 16 34.99 18.95 28.39
C ASN A 16 34.12 17.87 27.74
N GLN A 17 33.87 17.96 26.44
CA GLN A 17 33.14 16.93 25.69
C GLN A 17 34.03 15.70 25.46
N ILE A 18 35.29 15.89 25.17
CA ILE A 18 36.27 14.84 24.94
C ILE A 18 36.52 14.07 26.25
N ILE A 19 36.53 14.72 27.41
CA ILE A 19 36.66 14.07 28.72
C ILE A 19 35.53 13.05 28.95
N LYS A 20 34.29 13.42 28.67
CA LYS A 20 33.14 12.50 28.82
C LYS A 20 33.20 11.28 27.90
N ILE A 21 33.74 11.47 26.70
CA ILE A 21 33.94 10.39 25.73
C ILE A 21 35.05 9.46 26.20
N TYR A 22 36.19 10.01 26.69
CA TYR A 22 37.31 9.27 27.25
C TYR A 22 36.89 8.40 28.44
N GLU A 23 36.18 8.95 29.41
CA GLU A 23 35.65 8.20 30.54
C GLU A 23 34.76 7.03 30.12
N ARG A 24 33.91 7.24 29.09
CA ARG A 24 33.07 6.16 28.52
C ARG A 24 33.91 5.09 27.84
N ILE A 25 34.93 5.48 27.05
CA ILE A 25 35.83 4.56 26.37
C ILE A 25 36.67 3.79 27.41
N ASN A 26 37.25 4.45 28.42
CA ASN A 26 37.99 3.79 29.47
C ASN A 26 37.13 2.80 30.29
N LYS A 27 35.92 3.20 30.60
CA LYS A 27 34.95 2.31 31.25
C LYS A 27 34.61 1.09 30.41
N GLY A 28 34.56 1.27 29.08
CA GLY A 28 34.42 0.21 28.12
C GLY A 28 35.63 -0.71 28.05
N ILE A 29 36.86 -0.14 27.96
CA ILE A 29 38.12 -0.88 27.90
C ILE A 29 38.36 -1.69 29.19
N ASN A 30 38.11 -1.11 30.36
CA ASN A 30 38.24 -1.82 31.64
C ASN A 30 37.25 -2.96 31.80
N LYS A 31 36.10 -2.88 31.12
CA LYS A 31 35.09 -3.93 31.09
C LYS A 31 35.44 -5.07 30.14
N ILE A 32 36.19 -4.79 29.05
CA ILE A 32 36.71 -5.80 28.12
C ILE A 32 37.75 -6.70 28.80
N GLN A 33 38.61 -6.12 29.64
CA GLN A 33 39.61 -6.90 30.37
C GLN A 33 39.00 -7.95 31.33
N LYS A 34 37.72 -7.79 31.66
CA LYS A 34 36.99 -8.75 32.52
C LYS A 34 36.09 -9.76 31.76
N GLU A 35 35.68 -9.45 30.57
CA GLU A 35 34.71 -10.30 29.82
C GLU A 35 34.88 -10.13 28.32
N GLU A 36 35.30 -11.15 27.58
CA GLU A 36 35.41 -11.22 26.10
C GLU A 36 34.12 -10.83 25.34
N LYS A 37 32.98 -10.87 26.02
CA LYS A 37 31.65 -10.54 25.46
C LYS A 37 31.34 -9.05 25.28
N ASN A 38 32.24 -8.12 25.62
CA ASN A 38 31.92 -6.68 25.68
C ASN A 38 32.56 -5.78 24.60
N MET A 39 33.28 -6.34 23.62
CA MET A 39 33.85 -5.58 22.48
C MET A 39 32.81 -4.79 21.70
N VAL A 40 31.64 -5.40 21.54
CA VAL A 40 30.44 -4.81 20.88
C VAL A 40 30.04 -3.45 21.50
N LYS A 41 30.13 -3.30 22.83
CA LYS A 41 29.77 -2.04 23.49
C LYS A 41 30.81 -0.92 23.28
N ILE A 42 32.09 -1.25 23.18
CA ILE A 42 33.12 -0.24 22.92
C ILE A 42 33.01 0.30 21.49
N LEU A 43 32.77 -0.59 20.52
CA LEU A 43 32.58 -0.18 19.15
C LEU A 43 31.36 0.74 19.01
N SER A 44 30.29 0.52 19.83
CA SER A 44 29.16 1.44 19.86
C SER A 44 29.47 2.82 20.44
N TYR A 45 30.38 2.90 21.40
CA TYR A 45 30.83 4.20 21.91
C TYR A 45 31.72 4.93 20.91
N VAL A 46 32.57 4.19 20.22
CA VAL A 46 33.43 4.73 19.14
C VAL A 46 32.59 5.22 17.97
N SER A 47 31.54 4.50 17.59
CA SER A 47 30.64 4.90 16.49
C SER A 47 29.81 6.15 16.81
N LYS A 48 29.60 6.46 18.08
CA LYS A 48 28.87 7.65 18.52
C LYS A 48 29.74 8.91 18.65
N MET A 49 31.04 8.80 18.42
CA MET A 49 31.95 9.94 18.45
C MET A 49 31.82 10.74 17.15
N ASN A 50 31.54 12.03 17.27
CA ASN A 50 31.49 12.93 16.13
C ASN A 50 32.93 13.23 15.67
N THR A 51 33.41 12.55 14.64
CA THR A 51 34.83 12.52 14.22
C THR A 51 35.17 13.65 13.25
N SER A 52 34.67 14.86 13.47
CA SER A 52 35.00 16.01 12.61
C SER A 52 36.47 16.50 12.74
N GLN A 53 37.22 16.04 13.72
CA GLN A 53 38.60 16.45 13.95
C GLN A 53 39.58 15.35 13.47
N LYS A 54 40.57 15.75 12.69
CA LYS A 54 41.63 14.89 12.12
C LYS A 54 42.42 14.09 13.18
N GLU A 55 42.60 14.67 14.36
CA GLU A 55 43.30 14.07 15.48
C GLU A 55 42.51 12.93 16.13
N THR A 56 41.20 13.10 16.26
CA THR A 56 40.30 12.06 16.78
C THR A 56 40.31 10.81 15.88
N LYS A 57 40.48 11.00 14.57
CA LYS A 57 40.61 9.88 13.61
C LYS A 57 41.90 9.08 13.82
N ASN A 58 43.00 9.73 14.11
CA ASN A 58 44.29 9.07 14.37
C ASN A 58 44.25 8.24 15.65
N ILE A 59 43.69 8.80 16.73
CA ILE A 59 43.52 8.11 18.01
C ILE A 59 42.60 6.90 17.86
N LEU A 60 41.50 7.07 17.08
CA LEU A 60 40.56 5.99 16.77
C LEU A 60 41.26 4.86 15.99
N GLY A 61 42.11 5.21 15.02
CA GLY A 61 42.87 4.26 14.21
C GLY A 61 43.85 3.44 15.09
N GLU A 62 44.53 4.09 16.03
CA GLU A 62 45.40 3.39 16.98
C GLU A 62 44.63 2.50 17.97
N LEU A 63 43.45 2.93 18.42
CA LEU A 63 42.59 2.15 19.31
C LEU A 63 42.08 0.88 18.60
N ILE A 64 41.65 1.03 17.35
CA ILE A 64 41.23 -0.10 16.52
C ILE A 64 42.39 -1.06 16.26
N LYS A 65 43.60 -0.54 16.01
CA LYS A 65 44.79 -1.34 15.82
C LYS A 65 45.18 -2.14 17.08
N ASN A 66 45.06 -1.54 18.27
CA ASN A 66 45.32 -2.22 19.52
C ASN A 66 44.23 -3.25 19.91
N ILE A 67 42.99 -3.01 19.54
CA ILE A 67 41.91 -3.99 19.68
C ILE A 67 42.17 -5.19 18.76
N LYS A 68 42.64 -4.99 17.53
CA LYS A 68 43.03 -6.04 16.60
C LYS A 68 44.14 -6.96 17.07
N ILE A 69 45.05 -6.46 17.94
CA ILE A 69 46.13 -7.29 18.54
C ILE A 69 45.58 -8.33 19.53
N VAL A 70 44.43 -8.08 20.13
CA VAL A 70 43.79 -8.94 21.15
C VAL A 70 42.83 -9.96 20.52
N PHE A 71 42.38 -9.73 19.31
CA PHE A 71 41.42 -10.56 18.59
C PHE A 71 41.93 -10.94 17.18
N ASN A 72 41.63 -12.14 16.71
CA ASN A 72 41.86 -12.53 15.32
C ASN A 72 41.22 -11.48 14.39
N GLU A 73 42.00 -10.96 13.42
CA GLU A 73 41.54 -9.83 12.56
C GLU A 73 40.22 -10.08 11.83
N GLU A 74 39.98 -11.33 11.41
CA GLU A 74 38.75 -11.70 10.72
C GLU A 74 37.53 -11.72 11.66
N GLU A 75 37.67 -12.31 12.84
CA GLU A 75 36.58 -12.33 13.85
C GLU A 75 36.24 -10.93 14.36
N ALA A 76 37.28 -10.09 14.59
CA ALA A 76 37.07 -8.72 15.01
C ALA A 76 36.39 -7.87 13.94
N LYS A 77 36.70 -8.09 12.65
CA LYS A 77 36.10 -7.43 11.52
C LYS A 77 34.64 -7.85 11.34
N ILE A 78 34.36 -9.15 11.39
CA ILE A 78 32.99 -9.70 11.25
C ILE A 78 32.11 -9.19 12.38
N LYS A 79 32.55 -9.25 13.63
CA LYS A 79 31.78 -8.73 14.78
C LYS A 79 31.66 -7.20 14.77
N PHE A 80 32.64 -6.48 14.25
CA PHE A 80 32.58 -5.03 14.07
C PHE A 80 31.55 -4.68 13.00
N ASP A 81 31.60 -5.36 11.86
CA ASP A 81 30.69 -5.16 10.77
C ASP A 81 29.24 -5.49 11.19
N GLU A 82 29.00 -6.63 11.84
CA GLU A 82 27.68 -7.03 12.37
C GLU A 82 27.09 -6.03 13.36
N TYR A 83 27.93 -5.52 14.28
CA TYR A 83 27.46 -4.59 15.29
C TYR A 83 27.25 -3.17 14.76
N PHE A 84 28.16 -2.71 13.95
CA PHE A 84 28.08 -1.42 13.26
C PHE A 84 26.82 -1.37 12.41
N PHE A 85 26.47 -2.50 11.82
CA PHE A 85 25.33 -2.63 10.92
C PHE A 85 23.98 -2.79 11.63
N SER A 86 23.98 -3.43 12.82
CA SER A 86 22.75 -3.64 13.59
C SER A 86 22.07 -2.33 14.05
N GLY A 87 22.83 -1.25 14.13
CA GLY A 87 22.34 0.08 14.56
C GLY A 87 22.05 1.06 13.44
N ILE A 88 22.47 0.77 12.20
CA ILE A 88 22.63 1.82 11.20
C ILE A 88 21.35 2.24 10.50
N GLN A 89 20.50 1.34 10.13
CA GLN A 89 19.26 1.68 9.42
C GLN A 89 18.20 0.59 9.60
N VAL A 90 17.67 0.46 10.79
CA VAL A 90 16.45 -0.34 10.94
C VAL A 90 15.34 0.41 10.25
N PRO A 91 14.70 -0.16 9.21
CA PRO A 91 13.58 0.46 8.56
C PRO A 91 12.47 0.76 9.56
N LYS A 92 11.90 1.95 9.46
CA LYS A 92 10.82 2.46 10.33
C LYS A 92 9.68 2.95 9.46
N SER A 93 8.53 3.23 10.08
CA SER A 93 7.36 3.81 9.38
C SER A 93 7.03 3.01 8.12
N ILE A 94 6.77 1.72 8.29
CA ILE A 94 6.33 0.87 7.19
C ILE A 94 4.89 1.24 6.86
N GLU A 95 4.65 1.59 5.60
CA GLU A 95 3.35 2.00 5.07
C GLU A 95 2.94 1.02 3.97
N PHE A 96 1.64 0.69 3.94
CA PHE A 96 1.05 -0.15 2.91
C PHE A 96 0.09 0.68 2.06
N ASN A 97 0.32 0.70 0.76
CA ASN A 97 -0.47 1.46 -0.20
C ASN A 97 -0.98 0.52 -1.30
N ASP A 98 -1.97 0.97 -2.07
CA ASP A 98 -2.51 0.25 -3.23
C ASP A 98 -2.86 -1.21 -2.94
N ILE A 99 -3.45 -1.46 -1.75
CA ILE A 99 -3.84 -2.80 -1.34
C ILE A 99 -4.96 -3.31 -2.25
N SER A 100 -4.68 -4.38 -2.98
CA SER A 100 -5.64 -5.14 -3.79
C SER A 100 -5.90 -6.53 -3.21
N ASN A 101 -6.65 -7.35 -3.91
CA ASN A 101 -6.87 -8.74 -3.51
C ASN A 101 -5.65 -9.64 -3.76
N HIS A 102 -4.71 -9.23 -4.63
CA HIS A 102 -3.54 -10.04 -5.00
C HIS A 102 -2.21 -9.29 -4.87
N SER A 103 -2.23 -8.02 -4.43
CA SER A 103 -1.03 -7.22 -4.32
C SER A 103 -1.17 -6.10 -3.28
N PHE A 104 -0.05 -5.56 -2.85
CA PHE A 104 0.05 -4.28 -2.16
C PHE A 104 1.44 -3.67 -2.40
N LYS A 105 1.53 -2.36 -2.30
CA LYS A 105 2.79 -1.63 -2.31
C LYS A 105 3.24 -1.42 -0.87
N VAL A 106 4.46 -1.82 -0.54
CA VAL A 106 5.10 -1.54 0.76
C VAL A 106 6.13 -0.44 0.58
N ALA A 107 6.12 0.55 1.46
CA ALA A 107 7.11 1.63 1.51
C ALA A 107 7.65 1.77 2.94
N TRP A 108 8.89 2.23 3.08
CA TRP A 108 9.51 2.42 4.39
C TRP A 108 10.43 3.62 4.43
N LYS A 109 10.63 4.16 5.63
CA LYS A 109 11.58 5.23 5.92
C LYS A 109 12.75 4.67 6.71
N THR A 110 13.89 5.29 6.58
CA THR A 110 15.08 4.98 7.36
C THR A 110 15.63 6.26 7.95
N ASP A 111 16.07 6.21 9.20
CA ASP A 111 16.81 7.32 9.78
C ASP A 111 18.17 7.40 9.10
N VAL A 112 18.52 8.58 8.62
CA VAL A 112 19.86 8.83 8.12
C VAL A 112 20.77 9.00 9.33
N ILE A 113 21.47 7.96 9.72
CA ILE A 113 22.58 8.11 10.67
C ILE A 113 23.82 8.40 9.81
N ASN A 114 24.35 9.60 9.94
CA ASN A 114 25.62 9.97 9.31
C ASN A 114 26.76 9.15 9.93
N LEU A 115 27.02 8.00 9.34
CA LEU A 115 28.18 7.19 9.69
C LEU A 115 29.36 7.64 8.87
N VAL A 116 30.44 7.91 9.56
CA VAL A 116 31.70 8.28 8.94
C VAL A 116 32.18 7.11 8.09
N ASN A 117 32.29 7.35 6.77
CA ASN A 117 32.81 6.45 5.74
C ASN A 117 31.86 5.36 5.20
N ILE A 118 30.56 5.39 5.43
CA ILE A 118 29.63 4.54 4.68
C ILE A 118 28.98 5.36 3.58
N ASN A 119 29.12 4.88 2.36
CA ASN A 119 28.36 5.41 1.24
C ASN A 119 26.91 4.91 1.37
N ILE A 120 26.00 5.77 1.80
CA ILE A 120 24.58 5.47 2.00
C ILE A 120 23.94 4.87 0.73
N ASN A 121 24.48 5.21 -0.45
CA ASN A 121 24.01 4.69 -1.74
C ASN A 121 24.32 3.20 -1.98
N GLU A 122 25.14 2.57 -1.13
CA GLU A 122 25.45 1.15 -1.19
C GLU A 122 24.54 0.29 -0.33
N ILE A 123 23.73 0.90 0.52
CA ILE A 123 22.79 0.18 1.38
C ILE A 123 21.65 -0.36 0.53
N LYS A 124 21.42 -1.66 0.63
CA LYS A 124 20.27 -2.36 0.09
C LYS A 124 19.29 -2.68 1.20
N PHE A 125 18.07 -2.99 0.84
CA PHE A 125 17.03 -3.46 1.75
C PHE A 125 16.58 -4.85 1.33
N ARG A 126 16.34 -5.70 2.31
CA ARG A 126 15.70 -7.01 2.10
C ARG A 126 14.32 -6.97 2.72
N VAL A 127 13.33 -7.36 1.94
CA VAL A 127 11.95 -7.52 2.38
C VAL A 127 11.62 -9.00 2.39
N GLU A 128 11.07 -9.45 3.51
CA GLU A 128 10.60 -10.83 3.65
C GLU A 128 9.15 -10.86 4.08
N LEU A 129 8.43 -11.84 3.56
CA LEU A 129 7.00 -12.03 3.72
C LEU A 129 6.69 -13.46 4.16
N ARG A 130 5.61 -13.63 4.93
CA ARG A 130 4.95 -14.93 5.15
C ARG A 130 3.44 -14.71 5.37
N LYS A 131 2.65 -15.77 5.23
CA LYS A 131 1.25 -15.75 5.68
C LYS A 131 1.19 -15.74 7.20
N GLU A 132 0.29 -14.93 7.76
CA GLU A 132 0.07 -14.91 9.21
C GLU A 132 -0.44 -16.29 9.68
N ASN A 133 -0.05 -16.68 10.89
CA ASN A 133 -0.42 -17.97 11.52
C ASN A 133 -0.05 -19.21 10.69
N SER A 134 0.82 -19.10 9.71
CA SER A 134 1.40 -20.24 9.02
C SER A 134 2.66 -20.71 9.74
N ASN A 135 2.94 -22.02 9.70
CA ASN A 135 4.23 -22.55 10.13
C ASN A 135 5.35 -22.30 9.10
N GLU A 136 5.06 -21.49 8.07
CA GLU A 136 6.00 -21.17 7.01
C GLU A 136 7.07 -20.20 7.50
N LYS A 137 8.29 -20.39 6.98
CA LYS A 137 9.37 -19.43 7.20
C LYS A 137 9.12 -18.16 6.39
N PHE A 138 9.72 -17.05 6.83
CA PHE A 138 9.77 -15.85 6.02
C PHE A 138 10.50 -16.11 4.71
N VAL A 139 9.93 -15.69 3.60
CA VAL A 139 10.47 -15.82 2.24
C VAL A 139 10.92 -14.44 1.76
N LYS A 140 12.14 -14.37 1.23
CA LYS A 140 12.65 -13.16 0.60
C LYS A 140 11.85 -12.85 -0.67
N ILE A 141 11.27 -11.65 -0.74
CA ILE A 141 10.49 -11.18 -1.89
C ILE A 141 11.16 -10.01 -2.62
N TYR A 142 12.06 -9.29 -1.95
CA TYR A 142 12.80 -8.18 -2.54
C TYR A 142 14.19 -8.05 -1.91
N GLU A 143 15.15 -7.61 -2.73
CA GLU A 143 16.45 -7.14 -2.28
C GLU A 143 16.97 -6.10 -3.29
N GLY A 144 17.07 -4.86 -2.86
CA GLY A 144 17.46 -3.73 -3.70
C GLY A 144 17.65 -2.44 -2.92
N LYS A 145 17.85 -1.34 -3.63
CA LYS A 145 18.12 0.00 -3.05
C LYS A 145 16.88 0.85 -2.88
N ASP A 146 15.77 0.49 -3.53
CA ASP A 146 14.52 1.23 -3.45
C ASP A 146 13.93 1.12 -2.05
N LYS A 147 13.21 2.15 -1.65
CA LYS A 147 12.50 2.22 -0.36
C LYS A 147 11.01 1.94 -0.50
N GLU A 148 10.63 1.38 -1.62
CA GLU A 148 9.29 0.88 -1.89
C GLU A 148 9.35 -0.33 -2.81
N PHE A 149 8.36 -1.22 -2.71
CA PHE A 149 8.28 -2.43 -3.52
C PHE A 149 6.83 -2.86 -3.69
N LEU A 150 6.46 -3.28 -4.91
CA LEU A 150 5.16 -3.87 -5.21
C LEU A 150 5.23 -5.39 -4.96
N VAL A 151 4.43 -5.86 -4.01
CA VAL A 151 4.28 -7.29 -3.71
C VAL A 151 3.09 -7.82 -4.49
N GLU A 152 3.28 -8.85 -5.30
CA GLU A 152 2.27 -9.44 -6.18
C GLU A 152 2.08 -10.94 -5.93
N ASN A 153 1.12 -11.54 -6.64
CA ASN A 153 0.79 -12.97 -6.58
C ASN A 153 0.37 -13.45 -5.19
N LEU A 154 -0.32 -12.61 -4.46
CA LEU A 154 -0.85 -12.90 -3.14
C LEU A 154 -2.23 -13.58 -3.21
N SER A 155 -2.61 -14.25 -2.13
CA SER A 155 -3.97 -14.78 -1.97
C SER A 155 -4.91 -13.66 -1.51
N GLU A 156 -6.16 -13.69 -1.95
CA GLU A 156 -7.19 -12.74 -1.50
C GLU A 156 -7.56 -12.97 -0.03
N ASP A 157 -8.09 -11.94 0.62
CA ASP A 157 -8.59 -11.96 2.02
C ASP A 157 -7.61 -12.59 3.02
N THR A 158 -6.31 -12.46 2.77
CA THR A 158 -5.26 -13.15 3.52
C THR A 158 -4.40 -12.17 4.30
N ASN A 159 -4.17 -12.47 5.57
CA ASN A 159 -3.24 -11.73 6.39
C ASN A 159 -1.80 -12.17 6.11
N TYR A 160 -0.92 -11.19 5.94
CA TYR A 160 0.51 -11.38 5.76
C TYR A 160 1.29 -10.66 6.85
N GLU A 161 2.42 -11.24 7.20
CA GLU A 161 3.45 -10.64 8.05
C GLU A 161 4.64 -10.27 7.20
N ILE A 162 5.14 -9.05 7.38
CA ILE A 162 6.28 -8.51 6.65
C ILE A 162 7.33 -8.01 7.62
N ARG A 163 8.60 -8.18 7.25
CA ARG A 163 9.75 -7.61 7.94
C ARG A 163 10.78 -7.11 6.93
N ILE A 164 11.49 -6.07 7.31
CA ILE A 164 12.47 -5.42 6.46
C ILE A 164 13.76 -5.22 7.26
N CYS A 165 14.89 -5.47 6.62
CA CYS A 165 16.20 -5.11 7.16
C CYS A 165 17.05 -4.39 6.11
N SER A 166 18.08 -3.69 6.54
CA SER A 166 19.12 -3.17 5.66
C SER A 166 20.21 -4.21 5.43
N ILE A 167 20.86 -4.14 4.28
CA ILE A 167 22.01 -4.98 3.91
C ILE A 167 23.14 -4.08 3.41
N PHE A 168 24.34 -4.39 3.81
CA PHE A 168 25.55 -3.72 3.35
C PHE A 168 26.70 -4.73 3.26
N ASN A 169 27.41 -4.78 2.14
CA ASN A 169 28.48 -5.73 1.93
C ASN A 169 28.12 -7.17 2.35
N ASP A 170 26.89 -7.62 1.98
CA ASP A 170 26.33 -8.94 2.29
C ASP A 170 26.00 -9.21 3.77
N LEU A 171 26.28 -8.26 4.66
CA LEU A 171 25.89 -8.34 6.07
C LEU A 171 24.42 -7.91 6.24
N VAL A 172 23.66 -8.75 6.92
CA VAL A 172 22.24 -8.52 7.20
C VAL A 172 22.09 -7.77 8.50
N GLY A 173 21.53 -6.56 8.45
CA GLY A 173 21.24 -5.74 9.61
C GLY A 173 20.08 -6.25 10.47
N GLN A 174 19.74 -5.50 11.50
CA GLN A 174 18.62 -5.83 12.38
C GLN A 174 17.28 -5.71 11.61
N TRP A 175 16.41 -6.69 11.81
CA TRP A 175 15.04 -6.65 11.29
C TRP A 175 14.21 -5.60 12.01
N CYS A 176 13.36 -4.90 11.26
CA CYS A 176 12.32 -4.07 11.85
C CYS A 176 11.32 -4.91 12.64
N LYS A 177 10.43 -4.26 13.38
CA LYS A 177 9.25 -4.91 13.95
C LYS A 177 8.43 -5.54 12.82
N ILE A 178 7.90 -6.73 13.06
CA ILE A 178 6.98 -7.38 12.12
C ILE A 178 5.71 -6.52 12.03
N GLU A 179 5.39 -6.12 10.81
CA GLU A 179 4.15 -5.43 10.48
C GLU A 179 3.19 -6.37 9.77
N LYS A 180 1.89 -6.08 9.89
CA LYS A 180 0.83 -6.91 9.34
C LYS A 180 0.04 -6.15 8.31
N VAL A 181 -0.32 -6.85 7.24
CA VAL A 181 -1.18 -6.33 6.18
C VAL A 181 -2.14 -7.40 5.72
N LYS A 182 -3.37 -7.02 5.42
CA LYS A 182 -4.38 -7.93 4.86
C LYS A 182 -4.67 -7.54 3.42
N THR A 183 -4.58 -8.51 2.51
CA THR A 183 -5.04 -8.31 1.14
C THR A 183 -6.57 -8.13 1.12
N ALA A 184 -7.06 -7.36 0.17
CA ALA A 184 -8.49 -7.15 0.03
C ALA A 184 -9.20 -8.44 -0.38
N LEU A 185 -10.48 -8.55 -0.05
CA LEU A 185 -11.35 -9.65 -0.49
C LEU A 185 -11.65 -9.55 -1.99
N ILE A 186 -11.65 -8.32 -2.51
CA ILE A 186 -11.86 -7.99 -3.92
C ILE A 186 -11.09 -6.72 -4.25
N ASP A 187 -10.66 -6.55 -5.49
CA ASP A 187 -10.03 -5.30 -5.92
C ASP A 187 -11.07 -4.20 -6.20
N SER A 188 -11.82 -3.83 -5.18
CA SER A 188 -12.78 -2.73 -5.21
C SER A 188 -12.47 -1.68 -4.14
N LYS A 189 -12.11 -0.49 -4.57
CA LYS A 189 -11.96 0.68 -3.68
C LYS A 189 -13.32 1.10 -3.12
N ILE A 190 -14.36 1.11 -3.96
CA ILE A 190 -15.73 1.49 -3.56
C ILE A 190 -16.25 0.58 -2.45
N LEU A 191 -16.14 -0.75 -2.61
CA LEU A 191 -16.65 -1.69 -1.63
C LEU A 191 -15.85 -1.67 -0.34
N ARG A 192 -14.53 -1.55 -0.41
CA ARG A 192 -13.66 -1.44 0.76
C ARG A 192 -13.96 -0.19 1.59
N GLU A 193 -14.08 0.97 0.93
CA GLU A 193 -14.42 2.24 1.61
C GLU A 193 -15.83 2.25 2.22
N SER A 194 -16.73 1.37 1.79
CA SER A 194 -18.07 1.23 2.37
C SER A 194 -18.09 0.64 3.78
N GLY A 195 -17.03 -0.04 4.20
CA GLY A 195 -16.99 -0.84 5.42
C GLY A 195 -17.81 -2.14 5.38
N ASN A 196 -18.48 -2.43 4.24
CA ASN A 196 -19.34 -3.60 4.05
C ASN A 196 -18.89 -4.48 2.87
N GLU A 197 -17.60 -4.50 2.59
CA GLU A 197 -17.00 -5.15 1.41
C GLU A 197 -17.52 -6.57 1.18
N LYS A 198 -17.48 -7.41 2.22
CA LYS A 198 -17.95 -8.81 2.13
C LYS A 198 -19.44 -8.90 1.85
N LYS A 199 -20.28 -8.16 2.60
CA LYS A 199 -21.75 -8.17 2.42
C LYS A 199 -22.11 -7.78 0.99
N PHE A 200 -21.51 -6.73 0.47
CA PHE A 200 -21.85 -6.21 -0.86
C PHE A 200 -21.30 -7.10 -1.99
N LYS A 201 -20.09 -7.64 -1.84
CA LYS A 201 -19.57 -8.66 -2.77
C LYS A 201 -20.51 -9.86 -2.85
N ASP A 202 -20.87 -10.43 -1.70
CA ASP A 202 -21.71 -11.63 -1.65
C ASP A 202 -23.06 -11.38 -2.30
N LEU A 203 -23.71 -10.23 -2.05
CA LEU A 203 -24.97 -9.83 -2.69
C LEU A 203 -24.86 -9.70 -4.21
N ILE A 204 -23.79 -9.06 -4.70
CA ILE A 204 -23.56 -8.89 -6.13
C ILE A 204 -23.38 -10.26 -6.80
N LEU A 205 -22.61 -11.15 -6.21
CA LEU A 205 -22.43 -12.51 -6.73
C LEU A 205 -23.72 -13.32 -6.73
N GLU A 206 -24.55 -13.19 -5.69
CA GLU A 206 -25.87 -13.78 -5.61
C GLU A 206 -26.80 -13.26 -6.72
N TRP A 207 -26.86 -11.93 -6.90
CA TRP A 207 -27.73 -11.30 -7.90
C TRP A 207 -27.33 -11.63 -9.34
N THR A 208 -26.03 -11.76 -9.61
CA THR A 208 -25.50 -12.10 -10.93
C THR A 208 -25.38 -13.60 -11.18
N LYS A 209 -25.51 -14.43 -10.12
CA LYS A 209 -25.29 -15.89 -10.14
C LYS A 209 -23.89 -16.28 -10.61
N CYS A 210 -22.90 -15.45 -10.33
CA CYS A 210 -21.52 -15.62 -10.75
C CYS A 210 -20.63 -16.03 -9.57
N LYS A 211 -19.46 -16.56 -9.88
CA LYS A 211 -18.51 -17.04 -8.89
C LYS A 211 -17.47 -15.99 -8.51
N ARG A 212 -17.09 -15.12 -9.46
CA ARG A 212 -15.97 -14.20 -9.32
C ARG A 212 -16.18 -12.92 -10.11
N MET A 213 -15.59 -11.84 -9.62
CA MET A 213 -15.51 -10.54 -10.30
C MET A 213 -14.04 -10.16 -10.49
N GLU A 214 -13.70 -9.66 -11.68
CA GLU A 214 -12.36 -9.20 -12.05
C GLU A 214 -12.41 -7.74 -12.48
N LEU A 215 -11.61 -6.88 -11.86
CA LEU A 215 -11.60 -5.45 -12.15
C LEU A 215 -11.01 -5.16 -13.54
N LEU A 216 -11.84 -4.62 -14.42
CA LEU A 216 -11.44 -4.15 -15.76
C LEU A 216 -11.03 -2.67 -15.73
N TYR A 217 -11.82 -1.84 -15.06
CA TYR A 217 -11.70 -0.39 -15.10
C TYR A 217 -11.97 0.22 -13.73
N ARG A 218 -11.15 1.21 -13.37
CA ARG A 218 -11.35 2.10 -12.22
C ARG A 218 -11.03 3.53 -12.65
N GLY A 219 -12.01 4.42 -12.60
CA GLY A 219 -11.90 5.76 -13.15
C GLY A 219 -10.73 6.56 -12.58
N THR A 220 -10.55 6.57 -11.26
CA THR A 220 -9.43 7.31 -10.63
C THR A 220 -8.04 6.69 -10.89
N ARG A 221 -7.95 5.44 -11.34
CA ARG A 221 -6.69 4.77 -11.71
C ARG A 221 -6.37 4.91 -13.19
N ASP A 222 -7.37 4.66 -14.02
CA ASP A 222 -7.17 4.47 -15.47
C ASP A 222 -7.45 5.77 -16.26
N GLY A 223 -8.30 6.66 -15.72
CA GLY A 223 -8.77 7.89 -16.35
C GLY A 223 -10.30 7.93 -16.43
N THR A 224 -10.87 9.13 -16.50
CA THR A 224 -12.29 9.40 -16.27
C THR A 224 -13.13 9.56 -17.53
N THR A 225 -12.51 9.45 -18.72
CA THR A 225 -13.19 9.64 -20.01
C THR A 225 -13.87 8.36 -20.51
N SER A 226 -14.95 8.54 -21.28
CA SER A 226 -15.68 7.46 -21.96
C SER A 226 -14.75 6.62 -22.84
N LYS A 227 -13.80 7.26 -23.53
CA LYS A 227 -12.83 6.58 -24.38
C LYS A 227 -12.06 5.51 -23.60
N ILE A 228 -11.55 5.84 -22.43
CA ILE A 228 -10.77 4.90 -21.60
C ILE A 228 -11.67 3.78 -21.07
N PHE A 229 -12.90 4.10 -20.65
CA PHE A 229 -13.88 3.09 -20.27
C PHE A 229 -14.08 2.07 -21.40
N HIS A 230 -14.34 2.53 -22.63
CA HIS A 230 -14.54 1.65 -23.78
C HIS A 230 -13.29 0.84 -24.15
N GLU A 231 -12.10 1.43 -24.11
CA GLU A 231 -10.83 0.72 -24.33
C GLU A 231 -10.63 -0.45 -23.36
N LYS A 232 -11.11 -0.32 -22.13
CA LYS A 232 -10.94 -1.32 -21.07
C LYS A 232 -12.08 -2.35 -21.04
N CYS A 233 -13.32 -1.96 -21.35
CA CYS A 233 -14.51 -2.74 -21.07
C CYS A 233 -15.22 -3.32 -22.31
N ASP A 234 -14.98 -2.78 -23.52
CA ASP A 234 -15.63 -3.28 -24.71
C ASP A 234 -15.22 -4.72 -25.02
N GLN A 235 -16.17 -5.53 -25.46
CA GLN A 235 -15.99 -6.95 -25.82
C GLN A 235 -15.48 -7.84 -24.67
N LYS A 236 -15.64 -7.42 -23.40
CA LYS A 236 -15.16 -8.19 -22.24
C LYS A 236 -16.20 -9.14 -21.63
N GLY A 237 -17.43 -9.19 -22.18
CA GLY A 237 -18.54 -10.00 -21.70
C GLY A 237 -19.41 -9.26 -20.68
N PRO A 238 -20.24 -9.97 -19.91
CA PRO A 238 -21.08 -9.38 -18.88
C PRO A 238 -20.26 -8.65 -17.83
N THR A 239 -20.77 -7.50 -17.37
CA THR A 239 -20.08 -6.68 -16.39
C THR A 239 -21.00 -6.18 -15.28
N ILE A 240 -20.44 -5.94 -14.11
CA ILE A 240 -21.03 -5.13 -13.06
C ILE A 240 -20.32 -3.78 -12.99
N CYS A 241 -21.09 -2.70 -12.99
CA CYS A 241 -20.60 -1.35 -12.80
C CYS A 241 -20.96 -0.90 -11.39
N LEU A 242 -19.97 -0.40 -10.64
CA LEU A 242 -20.15 0.21 -9.34
C LEU A 242 -19.89 1.71 -9.44
N TYR A 243 -20.74 2.49 -8.82
CA TYR A 243 -20.66 3.95 -8.77
C TYR A 243 -20.66 4.42 -7.33
N LYS A 244 -19.83 5.40 -7.04
CA LYS A 244 -19.84 6.16 -5.78
C LYS A 244 -19.93 7.64 -6.09
N ASN A 245 -20.99 8.30 -5.64
CA ASN A 245 -21.15 9.75 -5.81
C ASN A 245 -20.53 10.56 -4.67
N GLU A 246 -20.55 11.88 -4.76
CA GLU A 246 -20.02 12.78 -3.73
C GLU A 246 -20.81 12.77 -2.41
N LYS A 247 -22.03 12.24 -2.41
CA LYS A 247 -22.89 12.07 -1.23
C LYS A 247 -22.74 10.67 -0.59
N ASP A 248 -21.67 9.94 -0.96
CA ASP A 248 -21.38 8.58 -0.50
C ASP A 248 -22.49 7.54 -0.80
N CYS A 249 -23.42 7.84 -1.71
CA CYS A 249 -24.30 6.81 -2.26
C CYS A 249 -23.50 5.83 -3.11
N ILE A 250 -23.69 4.53 -2.87
CA ILE A 250 -23.09 3.46 -3.65
C ILE A 250 -24.20 2.70 -4.36
N PHE A 251 -24.11 2.65 -5.66
CA PHE A 251 -25.10 2.02 -6.54
C PHE A 251 -24.43 1.48 -7.79
N GLY A 252 -25.20 0.87 -8.69
CA GLY A 252 -24.61 0.32 -9.88
C GLY A 252 -25.60 -0.32 -10.83
N GLY A 253 -25.05 -1.05 -11.79
CA GLY A 253 -25.84 -1.83 -12.75
C GLY A 253 -25.08 -3.04 -13.28
N TYR A 254 -25.82 -4.07 -13.59
CA TYR A 254 -25.35 -5.27 -14.25
C TYR A 254 -25.76 -5.23 -15.74
N ALA A 255 -24.76 -5.27 -16.62
CA ALA A 255 -24.94 -5.45 -18.05
C ALA A 255 -24.69 -6.93 -18.38
N SER A 256 -25.74 -7.62 -18.83
CA SER A 256 -25.68 -9.05 -19.18
C SER A 256 -25.04 -9.32 -20.56
N ILE A 257 -24.66 -8.27 -21.26
CA ILE A 257 -24.03 -8.30 -22.58
C ILE A 257 -22.71 -7.51 -22.54
N SER A 258 -21.85 -7.76 -23.52
CA SER A 258 -20.62 -6.96 -23.70
C SER A 258 -20.95 -5.52 -24.08
N TRP A 259 -20.21 -4.57 -23.55
CA TRP A 259 -20.19 -3.20 -24.05
C TRP A 259 -19.64 -3.15 -25.47
N THR A 260 -20.08 -2.16 -26.23
CA THR A 260 -19.59 -1.80 -27.56
C THR A 260 -19.60 -0.27 -27.69
N SER A 261 -18.96 0.27 -28.70
CA SER A 261 -18.97 1.72 -28.99
C SER A 261 -19.76 2.04 -30.25
N ASP A 262 -20.81 1.26 -30.55
CA ASP A 262 -21.54 1.34 -31.82
C ASP A 262 -22.61 2.44 -31.86
N GLY A 263 -22.82 3.14 -30.78
CA GLY A 263 -23.78 4.24 -30.65
C GLY A 263 -25.23 3.83 -30.44
N ASN A 264 -25.50 2.52 -30.33
CA ASN A 264 -26.85 1.98 -30.25
C ASN A 264 -27.26 1.64 -28.83
N THR A 265 -28.54 1.48 -28.61
CA THR A 265 -29.09 0.87 -27.40
C THR A 265 -29.38 -0.60 -27.70
N HIS A 266 -28.93 -1.47 -26.82
CA HIS A 266 -29.06 -2.92 -26.98
C HIS A 266 -30.00 -3.54 -25.95
N GLU A 267 -30.77 -4.51 -26.38
CA GLU A 267 -31.55 -5.33 -25.46
C GLU A 267 -30.62 -6.24 -24.65
N ALA A 268 -30.66 -6.10 -23.34
CA ALA A 268 -29.82 -6.84 -22.43
C ALA A 268 -30.67 -7.56 -21.37
N LYS A 269 -31.17 -8.75 -21.76
CA LYS A 269 -32.01 -9.58 -20.88
C LYS A 269 -31.29 -9.86 -19.55
N ASN A 270 -32.01 -9.78 -18.45
CA ASN A 270 -31.53 -9.97 -17.09
C ASN A 270 -30.57 -8.86 -16.57
N SER A 271 -30.37 -7.79 -17.33
CA SER A 271 -29.70 -6.61 -16.78
C SER A 271 -30.54 -5.94 -15.70
N PHE A 272 -29.92 -5.35 -14.70
CA PHE A 272 -30.59 -4.69 -13.59
C PHE A 272 -29.73 -3.54 -13.09
N ILE A 273 -30.34 -2.61 -12.35
CA ILE A 273 -29.62 -1.62 -11.55
C ILE A 273 -29.88 -1.87 -10.08
N PHE A 274 -29.07 -1.28 -9.21
CA PHE A 274 -29.17 -1.51 -7.76
C PHE A 274 -28.64 -0.33 -6.94
N THR A 275 -29.05 -0.29 -5.68
CA THR A 275 -28.43 0.53 -4.64
C THR A 275 -27.82 -0.38 -3.57
N LEU A 276 -26.63 -0.02 -3.07
CA LEU A 276 -25.99 -0.66 -1.91
C LEU A 276 -26.07 0.24 -0.68
N THR A 277 -25.79 1.54 -0.85
CA THR A 277 -25.98 2.57 0.18
C THR A 277 -26.64 3.79 -0.44
N ASN A 278 -27.54 4.43 0.31
CA ASN A 278 -28.25 5.62 -0.11
C ASN A 278 -28.62 6.49 1.08
N ILE A 279 -29.04 7.71 0.82
CA ILE A 279 -29.39 8.70 1.87
C ILE A 279 -30.59 8.30 2.74
N HIS A 280 -31.39 7.35 2.30
CA HIS A 280 -32.57 6.86 3.04
C HIS A 280 -32.23 5.74 4.00
N GLY A 281 -30.99 5.22 3.98
CA GLY A 281 -30.55 4.11 4.82
C GLY A 281 -31.33 2.79 4.56
N THR A 282 -31.85 2.61 3.33
CA THR A 282 -32.54 1.38 2.97
C THR A 282 -31.54 0.23 2.80
N GLU A 283 -32.03 -1.01 2.97
CA GLU A 283 -31.22 -2.19 2.65
C GLU A 283 -30.83 -2.22 1.16
N PRO A 284 -29.69 -2.84 0.81
CA PRO A 284 -29.29 -3.05 -0.55
C PRO A 284 -30.41 -3.66 -1.38
N THR A 285 -30.74 -3.04 -2.49
CA THR A 285 -31.93 -3.43 -3.28
C THR A 285 -31.60 -3.44 -4.77
N LYS A 286 -32.03 -4.52 -5.42
CA LYS A 286 -31.96 -4.70 -6.88
C LYS A 286 -33.28 -4.23 -7.51
N PHE A 287 -33.16 -3.42 -8.56
CA PHE A 287 -34.29 -2.94 -9.37
C PHE A 287 -34.29 -3.65 -10.73
N ASN A 288 -35.26 -4.47 -10.96
CA ASN A 288 -35.42 -5.16 -12.23
C ASN A 288 -36.06 -4.24 -13.26
N ASN A 289 -35.81 -4.52 -14.51
CA ASN A 289 -36.37 -3.78 -15.61
C ASN A 289 -37.89 -4.06 -15.77
N ASN A 290 -38.61 -3.07 -16.31
CA ASN A 290 -40.04 -3.16 -16.50
C ASN A 290 -40.41 -3.97 -17.76
N ASP A 291 -39.76 -3.80 -18.92
CA ASP A 291 -40.10 -4.53 -20.16
C ASP A 291 -39.03 -4.45 -21.28
N SER A 292 -38.12 -3.52 -21.26
CA SER A 292 -37.04 -3.37 -22.24
C SER A 292 -35.69 -3.18 -21.57
N ASN A 293 -34.93 -4.24 -21.55
CA ASN A 293 -33.63 -4.31 -20.86
C ASN A 293 -32.55 -3.64 -21.71
N ASN A 294 -32.57 -2.33 -21.78
CA ASN A 294 -31.64 -1.62 -22.65
C ASN A 294 -30.42 -1.13 -21.91
N VAL A 295 -29.25 -1.40 -22.48
CA VAL A 295 -27.97 -0.85 -22.12
C VAL A 295 -27.53 0.07 -23.26
N ASN A 296 -27.12 1.29 -22.94
CA ASN A 296 -26.74 2.28 -23.94
C ASN A 296 -25.23 2.23 -24.21
N HIS A 297 -24.85 1.98 -25.46
CA HIS A 297 -23.48 1.76 -25.91
C HIS A 297 -22.89 2.98 -26.65
N HIS A 298 -23.25 4.19 -26.24
CA HIS A 298 -22.80 5.38 -26.90
C HIS A 298 -21.30 5.66 -26.64
N SER A 299 -20.51 5.79 -27.71
CA SER A 299 -19.05 5.94 -27.64
C SER A 299 -18.54 7.15 -26.83
N SER A 300 -19.36 8.20 -26.67
CA SER A 300 -19.05 9.40 -25.88
C SER A 300 -19.66 9.37 -24.47
N ARG A 301 -20.02 8.19 -23.94
CA ARG A 301 -20.58 8.02 -22.60
C ARG A 301 -19.91 6.86 -21.89
N GLY A 302 -19.83 6.95 -20.58
CA GLY A 302 -19.47 5.82 -19.74
C GLY A 302 -20.60 4.78 -19.66
N PRO A 303 -20.54 3.84 -18.70
CA PRO A 303 -21.56 2.80 -18.59
C PRO A 303 -22.92 3.41 -18.22
N CYS A 304 -23.89 3.27 -19.13
CA CYS A 304 -25.24 3.81 -19.03
C CYS A 304 -26.29 2.71 -19.04
N PHE A 305 -27.31 2.83 -18.17
CA PHE A 305 -28.39 1.87 -18.02
C PHE A 305 -29.75 2.50 -18.26
N GLY A 306 -30.61 1.77 -18.99
CA GLY A 306 -31.94 2.22 -19.39
C GLY A 306 -31.96 2.96 -20.72
N ASN A 307 -33.03 2.75 -21.51
CA ASN A 307 -33.24 3.43 -22.79
C ASN A 307 -33.32 4.97 -22.62
N TYR A 308 -33.90 5.40 -21.49
CA TYR A 308 -34.01 6.82 -21.12
C TYR A 308 -33.02 7.21 -20.03
N ASN A 309 -31.94 6.43 -19.90
CA ASN A 309 -30.81 6.71 -18.99
C ASN A 309 -31.21 6.80 -17.50
N ASP A 310 -31.75 5.73 -16.95
CA ASP A 310 -31.98 5.63 -15.50
C ASP A 310 -30.67 5.84 -14.72
N ILE A 311 -29.54 5.44 -15.29
CA ILE A 311 -28.21 5.88 -14.88
C ILE A 311 -27.46 6.33 -16.12
N GLN A 312 -26.96 7.58 -16.12
CA GLN A 312 -26.22 8.17 -17.23
C GLN A 312 -24.87 8.71 -16.74
N VAL A 313 -23.81 8.17 -17.32
CA VAL A 313 -22.44 8.65 -17.13
C VAL A 313 -22.01 9.40 -18.40
N PHE A 314 -21.77 10.70 -18.28
CA PHE A 314 -21.28 11.52 -19.40
C PHE A 314 -19.78 11.30 -19.63
N ASP A 315 -19.27 11.80 -20.74
CA ASP A 315 -17.85 11.85 -21.01
C ASP A 315 -17.14 12.68 -19.93
N ASP A 316 -16.01 12.16 -19.47
CA ASP A 316 -15.24 12.73 -18.34
C ASP A 316 -16.10 13.03 -17.09
N PHE A 317 -16.44 11.98 -16.36
CA PHE A 317 -17.25 12.10 -15.14
C PHE A 317 -16.58 12.89 -13.99
N SER A 318 -15.29 13.22 -14.10
CA SER A 318 -14.59 14.06 -13.13
C SER A 318 -14.94 15.54 -13.26
N SER A 319 -15.21 15.97 -14.46
CA SER A 319 -15.57 17.36 -14.80
C SER A 319 -17.06 17.57 -15.05
N SER A 320 -17.76 16.54 -15.55
CA SER A 320 -19.15 16.59 -15.92
C SER A 320 -20.09 16.02 -14.86
N ASP A 321 -21.31 16.54 -14.79
CA ASP A 321 -22.36 15.92 -13.98
C ASP A 321 -22.84 14.62 -14.62
N CYS A 322 -23.03 13.58 -13.82
CA CYS A 322 -23.82 12.42 -14.19
C CYS A 322 -25.31 12.70 -13.97
N ALA A 323 -26.19 11.88 -14.55
CA ALA A 323 -27.62 12.11 -14.44
C ALA A 323 -28.39 10.81 -14.18
N THR A 324 -29.63 10.96 -13.68
CA THR A 324 -30.59 9.88 -13.54
C THR A 324 -31.98 10.31 -13.96
N SER A 325 -32.65 9.44 -14.70
CA SER A 325 -34.08 9.52 -15.02
C SER A 325 -34.90 8.47 -14.28
N PHE A 326 -34.29 7.72 -13.34
CA PHE A 326 -34.96 6.69 -12.57
C PHE A 326 -36.24 7.23 -11.89
N PRO A 327 -37.35 6.52 -11.92
CA PRO A 327 -37.56 5.16 -12.39
C PRO A 327 -38.30 5.13 -13.76
N LEU A 328 -37.62 5.23 -14.88
CA LEU A 328 -38.25 5.14 -16.18
C LEU A 328 -38.27 3.71 -16.75
N ASN A 329 -37.10 3.08 -16.80
CA ASN A 329 -36.97 1.71 -17.32
C ASN A 329 -36.91 0.65 -16.22
N TYR A 330 -36.55 1.02 -15.01
CA TYR A 330 -36.40 0.12 -13.88
C TYR A 330 -37.46 0.40 -12.81
N LYS A 331 -38.02 -0.68 -12.23
CA LYS A 331 -39.08 -0.55 -11.23
C LYS A 331 -38.57 -0.10 -9.89
N ASP A 332 -38.99 1.07 -9.43
CA ASP A 332 -38.73 1.54 -8.09
C ASP A 332 -39.60 0.79 -7.06
N THR A 333 -39.02 -0.24 -6.47
CA THR A 333 -39.68 -1.03 -5.40
C THR A 333 -39.60 -0.37 -4.02
N LEU A 334 -38.80 0.70 -3.86
CA LEU A 334 -38.62 1.43 -2.61
C LEU A 334 -39.44 2.72 -2.54
N GLY A 335 -39.98 3.19 -3.68
CA GLY A 335 -40.74 4.43 -3.77
C GLY A 335 -39.93 5.69 -3.45
N LYS A 336 -38.60 5.67 -3.71
CA LYS A 336 -37.70 6.77 -3.38
C LYS A 336 -37.26 7.60 -4.61
N GLY A 337 -37.49 7.09 -5.81
CA GLY A 337 -37.18 7.77 -7.04
C GLY A 337 -35.68 8.11 -7.20
N LYS A 338 -35.43 9.23 -7.83
CA LYS A 338 -34.08 9.70 -8.18
C LYS A 338 -33.17 9.92 -6.99
N SER A 339 -33.73 10.22 -5.81
CA SER A 339 -32.97 10.49 -4.57
C SER A 339 -32.06 9.34 -4.15
N ILE A 340 -32.39 8.10 -4.55
CA ILE A 340 -31.57 6.91 -4.30
C ILE A 340 -30.17 7.01 -4.91
N PHE A 341 -30.07 7.62 -6.11
CA PHE A 341 -28.81 7.74 -6.86
C PHE A 341 -28.20 9.13 -6.73
N THR A 342 -29.02 10.18 -6.65
CA THR A 342 -28.52 11.55 -6.54
C THR A 342 -27.96 11.86 -5.16
N GLY A 343 -28.45 11.19 -4.11
CA GLY A 343 -28.13 11.55 -2.74
C GLY A 343 -28.78 12.89 -2.31
N ASP A 344 -29.87 13.29 -2.97
CA ASP A 344 -30.62 14.49 -2.65
C ASP A 344 -32.08 14.12 -2.38
N PHE A 345 -32.62 14.50 -1.23
CA PHE A 345 -34.03 14.26 -0.89
C PHE A 345 -35.03 14.91 -1.85
N ASN A 346 -34.58 15.92 -2.61
CA ASN A 346 -35.38 16.53 -3.64
C ASN A 346 -35.41 15.66 -4.91
N ASN A 347 -36.49 14.95 -5.13
CA ASN A 347 -36.68 14.08 -6.29
C ASN A 347 -36.70 14.81 -7.65
N ASN A 348 -36.72 16.14 -7.67
CA ASN A 348 -36.54 16.93 -8.90
C ASN A 348 -35.08 17.04 -9.32
N THR A 349 -34.14 16.78 -8.40
CA THR A 349 -32.70 16.73 -8.72
C THR A 349 -32.44 15.52 -9.60
N THR A 350 -31.89 15.75 -10.78
CA THR A 350 -31.56 14.69 -11.75
C THR A 350 -30.06 14.51 -11.93
N LYS A 351 -29.27 15.48 -11.52
CA LYS A 351 -27.81 15.51 -11.72
C LYS A 351 -27.08 15.23 -10.41
N PHE A 352 -25.90 14.63 -10.50
CA PHE A 352 -25.01 14.36 -9.37
C PHE A 352 -23.56 14.26 -9.84
N LYS A 353 -22.62 14.51 -8.93
CA LYS A 353 -21.19 14.33 -9.17
C LYS A 353 -20.78 12.90 -8.82
N MET A 354 -19.97 12.32 -9.68
CA MET A 354 -19.39 11.00 -9.46
C MET A 354 -18.00 11.14 -8.83
N ARG A 355 -17.72 10.37 -7.79
CA ARG A 355 -16.39 10.30 -7.15
C ARG A 355 -15.56 9.16 -7.71
N GLU A 356 -16.19 8.02 -7.96
CA GLU A 356 -15.51 6.84 -8.46
C GLU A 356 -16.44 5.98 -9.31
N ILE A 357 -15.88 5.34 -10.34
CA ILE A 357 -16.53 4.29 -11.13
C ILE A 357 -15.61 3.10 -11.21
N GLU A 358 -16.14 1.91 -10.93
CA GLU A 358 -15.44 0.65 -11.12
C GLU A 358 -16.28 -0.28 -11.98
N VAL A 359 -15.64 -0.97 -12.93
CA VAL A 359 -16.30 -1.97 -13.79
C VAL A 359 -15.58 -3.29 -13.67
N PHE A 360 -16.34 -4.33 -13.37
CA PHE A 360 -15.84 -5.68 -13.20
C PHE A 360 -16.43 -6.60 -14.25
N LYS A 361 -15.57 -7.42 -14.83
CA LYS A 361 -16.00 -8.60 -15.57
C LYS A 361 -16.59 -9.63 -14.61
N ILE A 362 -17.67 -10.24 -15.00
CA ILE A 362 -18.34 -11.31 -14.27
C ILE A 362 -17.89 -12.68 -14.84
N ILE A 363 -17.47 -13.60 -13.96
CA ILE A 363 -16.91 -14.91 -14.33
C ILE A 363 -17.59 -16.02 -13.55
#